data_e73bb206c4ef4cfc5a083f1e9a228d59
#
_entry.id   e73bb206c4ef4cfc5a083f1e9a228d59
#
_cell.length_a   1.000
_cell.length_b   1.000
_cell.length_c   1.000
_cell.angle_alpha   90.00
_cell.angle_beta   90.00
_cell.angle_gamma   90.00
#
_symmetry.space_group_name_H-M   'P 1'
#
loop_
_entity.id
_entity.type
_entity.pdbx_description
1 polymer ?
#
loop_
_entity_poly.entity_id
_entity_poly.type
_entity_poly.pdbx_seq_one_letter_code
_entity_poly.pdbx_strand_id
1 'polypeptide(L)'
;MMSGHSKWATTKHKKAVIDAKRAKSFAKLIKNIEVAAKIGGADPAGNPTLADAIQKAKKSSVPNDNIDRAVKRGAGLTGDAVDYQTIMYEGYGPGGIALLIECLTDNRNRAAAEVRTIMSRNGGQMADPGSVAYNFSRKGVIAVAKDGVTEDDLLAAVLDSGAEEVLDRGEGFDVITDPSELVQNRKAIQDAGLDYDQAEVEFVPNVSIEADTDQAKKVLALIDALEDSD
;
A
#
# COMPACT_ATOMS: atom_id res chain seq x y z
N MET A 1 -5.48 -12.38 -14.46
CA MET A 1 -6.44 -12.12 -13.35
C MET A 1 -5.88 -10.98 -12.53
N MET A 2 -6.57 -9.86 -12.41
CA MET A 2 -6.05 -8.71 -11.64
C MET A 2 -6.51 -8.85 -10.19
N SER A 3 -5.56 -8.80 -9.25
CA SER A 3 -5.91 -8.56 -7.85
C SER A 3 -6.64 -7.22 -7.75
N GLY A 4 -7.76 -7.15 -7.03
CA GLY A 4 -8.55 -5.91 -6.90
C GLY A 4 -7.80 -4.75 -6.23
N HIS A 5 -6.65 -5.01 -5.61
CA HIS A 5 -5.79 -4.02 -4.96
C HIS A 5 -4.48 -3.77 -5.72
N SER A 6 -4.27 -4.39 -6.89
CA SER A 6 -3.11 -4.07 -7.72
C SER A 6 -3.14 -2.59 -8.11
N LYS A 7 -2.00 -1.90 -8.07
CA LYS A 7 -1.81 -0.55 -8.61
C LYS A 7 -2.44 -0.41 -10.00
N TRP A 8 -2.32 -1.43 -10.83
CA TRP A 8 -2.82 -1.45 -12.21
C TRP A 8 -4.34 -1.50 -12.32
N ALA A 9 -5.04 -2.18 -11.38
CA ALA A 9 -6.50 -2.16 -11.31
C ALA A 9 -7.04 -0.76 -10.99
N THR A 10 -6.33 0.00 -10.15
CA THR A 10 -6.75 1.33 -9.70
C THR A 10 -6.33 2.46 -10.65
N THR A 11 -5.30 2.27 -11.49
CA THR A 11 -4.78 3.31 -12.39
C THR A 11 -5.79 3.75 -13.46
N LYS A 12 -6.60 2.83 -14.00
CA LYS A 12 -7.64 3.17 -15.00
C LYS A 12 -8.73 4.11 -14.48
N HIS A 13 -9.00 4.11 -13.17
CA HIS A 13 -10.05 4.92 -12.56
C HIS A 13 -9.55 6.24 -11.96
N LYS A 14 -8.26 6.38 -11.71
CA LYS A 14 -7.68 7.53 -10.97
C LYS A 14 -7.45 8.80 -11.79
N LYS A 15 -7.48 8.75 -13.11
CA LYS A 15 -7.17 9.92 -13.97
C LYS A 15 -8.16 11.10 -13.86
N ALA A 16 -9.36 10.89 -13.32
CA ALA A 16 -10.42 11.90 -13.30
C ALA A 16 -10.65 12.64 -11.96
N VAL A 17 -9.94 12.28 -10.85
CA VAL A 17 -10.25 12.78 -9.48
C VAL A 17 -8.99 13.19 -8.70
N ILE A 18 -7.99 13.72 -9.39
CA ILE A 18 -6.60 13.80 -8.88
C ILE A 18 -6.39 14.80 -7.72
N ASP A 19 -7.04 15.94 -7.68
CA ASP A 19 -6.61 17.01 -6.75
C ASP A 19 -7.14 16.86 -5.30
N ALA A 20 -8.36 16.42 -5.09
CA ALA A 20 -8.89 16.21 -3.73
C ALA A 20 -8.28 14.96 -3.05
N LYS A 21 -7.91 13.94 -3.82
CA LYS A 21 -7.25 12.72 -3.33
C LYS A 21 -5.78 12.95 -2.98
N ARG A 22 -5.14 13.96 -3.57
CA ARG A 22 -3.71 14.27 -3.33
C ARG A 22 -3.44 14.68 -1.88
N ALA A 23 -4.30 15.49 -1.29
CA ALA A 23 -4.14 15.93 0.10
C ALA A 23 -4.25 14.76 1.09
N LYS A 24 -5.19 13.84 0.86
CA LYS A 24 -5.36 12.63 1.69
C LYS A 24 -4.22 11.65 1.51
N SER A 25 -3.74 11.46 0.27
CA SER A 25 -2.56 10.65 0.00
C SER A 25 -1.32 11.21 0.72
N PHE A 26 -1.14 12.53 0.74
CA PHE A 26 -0.06 13.16 1.49
C PHE A 26 -0.17 12.92 2.99
N ALA A 27 -1.37 12.99 3.57
CA ALA A 27 -1.59 12.73 4.98
C ALA A 27 -1.17 11.30 5.37
N LYS A 28 -1.48 10.30 4.55
CA LYS A 28 -1.06 8.91 4.78
C LYS A 28 0.47 8.76 4.74
N LEU A 29 1.13 9.37 3.74
CA LEU A 29 2.59 9.35 3.65
C LEU A 29 3.26 10.05 4.85
N ILE A 30 2.70 11.15 5.31
CA ILE A 30 3.16 11.86 6.51
C ILE A 30 3.01 10.99 7.76
N LYS A 31 1.86 10.33 7.96
CA LYS A 31 1.67 9.37 9.08
C LYS A 31 2.73 8.26 9.07
N ASN A 32 3.03 7.70 7.92
CA ASN A 32 4.07 6.66 7.79
C ASN A 32 5.47 7.17 8.18
N ILE A 33 5.82 8.40 7.81
CA ILE A 33 7.07 9.03 8.23
C ILE A 33 7.11 9.22 9.75
N GLU A 34 6.02 9.71 10.36
CA GLU A 34 5.93 9.91 11.81
C GLU A 34 6.10 8.60 12.58
N VAL A 35 5.45 7.52 12.12
CA VAL A 35 5.57 6.19 12.73
C VAL A 35 6.99 5.63 12.59
N ALA A 36 7.59 5.74 11.41
CA ALA A 36 8.95 5.27 11.17
C ALA A 36 9.98 6.03 12.03
N ALA A 37 9.84 7.36 12.14
CA ALA A 37 10.70 8.18 12.99
C ALA A 37 10.52 7.87 14.49
N LYS A 38 9.28 7.57 14.92
CA LYS A 38 8.99 7.19 16.30
C LYS A 38 9.68 5.89 16.70
N ILE A 39 9.68 4.89 15.82
CA ILE A 39 10.20 3.55 16.09
C ILE A 39 11.73 3.52 16.02
N GLY A 40 12.32 4.13 14.99
CA GLY A 40 13.74 3.97 14.66
C GLY A 40 14.58 5.26 14.79
N GLY A 41 13.99 6.37 15.25
CA GLY A 41 14.67 7.66 15.39
C GLY A 41 14.63 8.52 14.13
N ALA A 42 15.09 9.77 14.27
CA ALA A 42 14.99 10.83 13.26
C ALA A 42 16.04 10.76 12.15
N ASP A 43 17.09 9.95 12.31
CA ASP A 43 18.17 9.86 11.33
C ASP A 43 17.88 8.79 10.27
N PRO A 44 17.63 9.16 9.00
CA PRO A 44 17.37 8.18 7.94
C PRO A 44 18.57 7.24 7.66
N ALA A 45 19.79 7.66 7.98
CA ALA A 45 20.97 6.82 7.77
C ALA A 45 20.99 5.62 8.74
N GLY A 46 20.47 5.81 9.95
CA GLY A 46 20.31 4.76 10.96
C GLY A 46 18.92 4.10 10.97
N ASN A 47 17.99 4.58 10.16
CA ASN A 47 16.60 4.11 10.14
C ASN A 47 16.13 3.83 8.69
N PRO A 48 16.36 2.61 8.18
CA PRO A 48 15.98 2.24 6.82
C PRO A 48 14.49 2.41 6.51
N THR A 49 13.62 2.13 7.49
CA THR A 49 12.17 2.31 7.36
C THR A 49 11.80 3.78 7.16
N LEU A 50 12.46 4.68 7.89
CA LEU A 50 12.28 6.12 7.71
C LEU A 50 12.83 6.60 6.36
N ALA A 51 14.00 6.11 5.95
CA ALA A 51 14.58 6.44 4.65
C ALA A 51 13.64 6.06 3.51
N ASP A 52 13.03 4.88 3.56
CA ASP A 52 12.06 4.41 2.59
C ASP A 52 10.77 5.25 2.59
N ALA A 53 10.20 5.53 3.77
CA ALA A 53 9.02 6.38 3.90
C ALA A 53 9.26 7.80 3.33
N ILE A 54 10.44 8.38 3.57
CA ILE A 54 10.84 9.68 2.99
C ILE A 54 10.95 9.58 1.46
N GLN A 55 11.56 8.52 0.93
CA GLN A 55 11.70 8.33 -0.51
C GLN A 55 10.33 8.24 -1.19
N LYS A 56 9.39 7.49 -0.62
CA LYS A 56 8.00 7.38 -1.10
C LYS A 56 7.29 8.73 -1.10
N ALA A 57 7.43 9.50 -0.03
CA ALA A 57 6.85 10.83 0.07
C ALA A 57 7.42 11.78 -0.99
N LYS A 58 8.74 11.78 -1.21
CA LYS A 58 9.40 12.56 -2.26
C LYS A 58 8.95 12.16 -3.66
N LYS A 59 8.85 10.84 -3.94
CA LYS A 59 8.35 10.32 -5.23
C LYS A 59 6.90 10.75 -5.48
N SER A 60 6.10 10.90 -4.43
CA SER A 60 4.73 11.43 -4.48
C SER A 60 4.65 12.97 -4.47
N SER A 61 5.77 13.67 -4.53
CA SER A 61 5.87 15.14 -4.51
C SER A 61 5.34 15.79 -3.22
N VAL A 62 5.49 15.14 -2.07
CA VAL A 62 5.24 15.77 -0.77
C VAL A 62 6.31 16.84 -0.54
N PRO A 63 5.95 18.08 -0.14
CA PRO A 63 6.92 19.14 0.14
C PRO A 63 7.92 18.74 1.23
N ASN A 64 9.19 19.08 1.02
CA ASN A 64 10.26 18.76 1.98
C ASN A 64 9.99 19.29 3.39
N ASP A 65 9.43 20.49 3.52
CA ASP A 65 9.09 21.07 4.84
C ASP A 65 8.05 20.23 5.60
N ASN A 66 7.15 19.56 4.88
CA ASN A 66 6.17 18.65 5.49
C ASN A 66 6.84 17.36 5.95
N ILE A 67 7.77 16.84 5.14
CA ILE A 67 8.58 15.66 5.47
C ILE A 67 9.41 15.94 6.74
N ASP A 68 10.13 17.04 6.79
CA ASP A 68 10.98 17.44 7.91
C ASP A 68 10.18 17.62 9.20
N ARG A 69 9.00 18.24 9.11
CA ARG A 69 8.08 18.37 10.25
C ARG A 69 7.58 17.02 10.74
N ALA A 70 7.24 16.12 9.84
CA ALA A 70 6.78 14.77 10.18
C ALA A 70 7.89 13.97 10.90
N VAL A 71 9.13 14.02 10.39
CA VAL A 71 10.28 13.38 11.06
C VAL A 71 10.46 13.92 12.48
N LYS A 72 10.46 15.24 12.67
CA LYS A 72 10.62 15.87 13.99
C LYS A 72 9.48 15.50 14.94
N ARG A 73 8.23 15.51 14.44
CA ARG A 73 7.05 15.14 15.25
C ARG A 73 7.10 13.68 15.66
N GLY A 74 7.37 12.78 14.72
CA GLY A 74 7.50 11.34 14.99
C GLY A 74 8.60 11.02 15.99
N ALA A 75 9.74 11.70 15.90
CA ALA A 75 10.84 11.55 16.85
C ALA A 75 10.61 12.22 18.22
N GLY A 76 9.45 12.86 18.43
CA GLY A 76 9.12 13.51 19.71
C GLY A 76 9.84 14.83 19.96
N LEU A 77 10.42 15.44 18.92
CA LEU A 77 11.20 16.69 19.05
C LEU A 77 10.31 17.96 19.12
N THR A 78 9.02 17.85 18.82
CA THR A 78 8.06 18.98 18.80
C THR A 78 7.05 18.96 19.94
N GLY A 79 7.05 17.92 20.79
CA GLY A 79 6.14 17.81 21.95
C GLY A 79 4.67 17.44 21.60
N ASP A 80 4.32 17.35 20.33
CA ASP A 80 2.98 17.03 19.81
C ASP A 80 2.95 15.67 19.08
N ALA A 81 3.72 14.70 19.57
CA ALA A 81 3.79 13.36 19.01
C ALA A 81 2.43 12.64 19.12
N VAL A 82 1.99 12.06 18.01
CA VAL A 82 0.75 11.27 17.92
C VAL A 82 1.07 9.79 18.07
N ASP A 83 0.26 9.08 18.84
CA ASP A 83 0.42 7.64 19.04
C ASP A 83 -0.45 6.85 18.05
N TYR A 84 0.10 6.56 16.87
CA TYR A 84 -0.57 5.75 15.86
C TYR A 84 -0.46 4.26 16.18
N GLN A 85 -1.55 3.55 15.93
CA GLN A 85 -1.65 2.09 16.02
C GLN A 85 -2.14 1.51 14.69
N THR A 86 -1.53 0.41 14.27
CA THR A 86 -2.03 -0.36 13.13
C THR A 86 -3.09 -1.34 13.62
N ILE A 87 -4.25 -1.33 12.99
CA ILE A 87 -5.38 -2.23 13.29
C ILE A 87 -5.80 -2.90 12.00
N MET A 88 -5.99 -4.23 12.06
CA MET A 88 -6.52 -5.00 10.95
C MET A 88 -8.00 -5.26 11.17
N TYR A 89 -8.82 -4.95 10.17
CA TYR A 89 -10.22 -5.33 10.10
C TYR A 89 -10.44 -6.33 8.97
N GLU A 90 -11.42 -7.19 9.16
CA GLU A 90 -11.81 -8.21 8.19
C GLU A 90 -13.26 -8.00 7.78
N GLY A 91 -13.57 -8.33 6.53
CA GLY A 91 -14.93 -8.19 6.02
C GLY A 91 -15.13 -8.83 4.67
N TYR A 92 -16.36 -8.73 4.21
CA TYR A 92 -16.77 -9.16 2.88
C TYR A 92 -17.38 -7.99 2.13
N GLY A 93 -16.90 -7.77 0.92
CA GLY A 93 -17.46 -6.80 -0.02
C GLY A 93 -18.63 -7.39 -0.82
N PRO A 94 -19.18 -6.60 -1.76
CA PRO A 94 -20.21 -7.04 -2.67
C PRO A 94 -19.82 -8.35 -3.37
N GLY A 95 -20.75 -9.31 -3.43
CA GLY A 95 -20.49 -10.63 -4.00
C GLY A 95 -19.70 -11.59 -3.11
N GLY A 96 -19.53 -11.27 -1.81
CA GLY A 96 -18.81 -12.11 -0.86
C GLY A 96 -17.29 -12.09 -1.01
N ILE A 97 -16.74 -11.07 -1.67
CA ILE A 97 -15.30 -10.92 -1.86
C ILE A 97 -14.64 -10.57 -0.53
N ALA A 98 -13.68 -11.40 -0.10
CA ALA A 98 -12.95 -11.20 1.14
C ALA A 98 -12.10 -9.91 1.09
N LEU A 99 -12.15 -9.14 2.17
CA LEU A 99 -11.41 -7.91 2.35
C LEU A 99 -10.61 -7.96 3.65
N LEU A 100 -9.34 -7.63 3.56
CA LEU A 100 -8.47 -7.36 4.70
C LEU A 100 -8.13 -5.87 4.67
N ILE A 101 -8.45 -5.14 5.76
CA ILE A 101 -8.40 -3.68 5.82
C ILE A 101 -7.41 -3.26 6.89
N GLU A 102 -6.30 -2.68 6.48
CA GLU A 102 -5.29 -2.13 7.39
C GLU A 102 -5.55 -0.65 7.66
N CYS A 103 -5.68 -0.30 8.94
CA CYS A 103 -5.89 1.08 9.38
C CYS A 103 -4.74 1.54 10.27
N LEU A 104 -4.13 2.68 9.93
CA LEU A 104 -3.19 3.39 10.78
C LEU A 104 -3.92 4.55 11.45
N THR A 105 -4.19 4.44 12.75
CA THR A 105 -5.03 5.41 13.47
C THR A 105 -4.50 5.73 14.86
N ASP A 106 -4.80 6.93 15.35
CA ASP A 106 -4.62 7.35 16.72
C ASP A 106 -5.86 7.07 17.59
N ASN A 107 -6.98 6.64 16.98
CA ASN A 107 -8.24 6.38 17.66
C ASN A 107 -8.97 5.15 17.12
N ARG A 108 -8.83 4.03 17.83
CA ARG A 108 -9.43 2.73 17.45
C ARG A 108 -10.95 2.79 17.28
N ASN A 109 -11.64 3.51 18.16
CA ASN A 109 -13.10 3.57 18.14
C ASN A 109 -13.61 4.35 16.93
N ARG A 110 -12.93 5.46 16.59
CA ARG A 110 -13.23 6.25 15.41
C ARG A 110 -13.01 5.42 14.15
N ALA A 111 -11.85 4.78 14.00
CA ALA A 111 -11.54 3.93 12.85
C ALA A 111 -12.54 2.79 12.70
N ALA A 112 -12.89 2.08 13.79
CA ALA A 112 -13.86 0.99 13.74
C ALA A 112 -15.26 1.46 13.28
N ALA A 113 -15.72 2.61 13.78
CA ALA A 113 -17.01 3.19 13.42
C ALA A 113 -17.03 3.63 11.94
N GLU A 114 -15.93 4.23 11.47
CA GLU A 114 -15.77 4.71 10.10
C GLU A 114 -15.73 3.55 9.12
N VAL A 115 -14.86 2.55 9.34
CA VAL A 115 -14.78 1.35 8.50
C VAL A 115 -16.13 0.64 8.42
N ARG A 116 -16.82 0.44 9.55
CA ARG A 116 -18.15 -0.18 9.58
C ARG A 116 -19.15 0.61 8.75
N THR A 117 -19.14 1.93 8.86
CA THR A 117 -20.05 2.80 8.11
C THR A 117 -19.79 2.75 6.62
N ILE A 118 -18.51 2.77 6.21
CA ILE A 118 -18.11 2.70 4.80
C ILE A 118 -18.50 1.34 4.22
N MET A 119 -18.18 0.25 4.92
CA MET A 119 -18.56 -1.11 4.50
C MET A 119 -20.07 -1.22 4.28
N SER A 120 -20.86 -0.84 5.27
CA SER A 120 -22.33 -0.93 5.21
C SER A 120 -22.93 -0.09 4.06
N ARG A 121 -22.43 1.12 3.84
CA ARG A 121 -22.93 2.02 2.78
C ARG A 121 -22.59 1.55 1.37
N ASN A 122 -21.53 0.76 1.23
CA ASN A 122 -21.05 0.28 -0.08
C ASN A 122 -21.33 -1.22 -0.30
N GLY A 123 -22.30 -1.78 0.41
CA GLY A 123 -22.77 -3.16 0.21
C GLY A 123 -21.83 -4.24 0.74
N GLY A 124 -20.90 -3.87 1.62
CA GLY A 124 -20.05 -4.79 2.35
C GLY A 124 -20.52 -4.99 3.79
N GLN A 125 -19.89 -5.91 4.48
CA GLN A 125 -20.13 -6.20 5.90
C GLN A 125 -18.82 -6.53 6.63
N MET A 126 -18.74 -6.14 7.90
CA MET A 126 -17.64 -6.53 8.78
C MET A 126 -17.75 -8.02 9.11
N ALA A 127 -16.60 -8.66 9.28
CA ALA A 127 -16.48 -10.03 9.73
C ALA A 127 -15.68 -10.12 11.02
N ASP A 128 -15.79 -11.27 11.70
CA ASP A 128 -15.01 -11.51 12.91
C ASP A 128 -13.52 -11.74 12.57
N PRO A 129 -12.60 -11.39 13.48
CA PRO A 129 -11.18 -11.67 13.31
C PRO A 129 -10.91 -13.15 12.99
N GLY A 130 -10.07 -13.39 11.97
CA GLY A 130 -9.75 -14.72 11.48
C GLY A 130 -10.68 -15.27 10.38
N SER A 131 -11.71 -14.52 9.99
CA SER A 131 -12.67 -14.96 8.96
C SER A 131 -12.05 -14.98 7.56
N VAL A 132 -11.13 -14.05 7.24
CA VAL A 132 -10.54 -13.91 5.90
C VAL A 132 -9.02 -13.81 5.92
N ALA A 133 -8.40 -13.44 7.04
CA ALA A 133 -6.96 -13.16 7.14
C ALA A 133 -6.08 -14.34 6.68
N TYR A 134 -6.53 -15.58 6.89
CA TYR A 134 -5.82 -16.78 6.45
C TYR A 134 -5.62 -16.86 4.93
N ASN A 135 -6.44 -16.17 4.16
CA ASN A 135 -6.34 -16.14 2.70
C ASN A 135 -5.37 -15.08 2.16
N PHE A 136 -4.67 -14.39 3.03
CA PHE A 136 -3.71 -13.36 2.65
C PHE A 136 -2.33 -13.69 3.21
N SER A 137 -1.30 -13.43 2.39
CA SER A 137 0.09 -13.52 2.80
C SER A 137 0.75 -12.15 2.71
N ARG A 138 1.57 -11.82 3.70
CA ARG A 138 2.34 -10.59 3.67
C ARG A 138 3.52 -10.76 2.73
N LYS A 139 3.62 -9.94 1.68
CA LYS A 139 4.62 -10.01 0.62
C LYS A 139 5.21 -8.64 0.34
N GLY A 140 6.45 -8.61 -0.14
CA GLY A 140 7.00 -7.45 -0.83
C GLY A 140 6.46 -7.43 -2.25
N VAL A 141 5.96 -6.28 -2.71
CA VAL A 141 5.44 -6.08 -4.06
C VAL A 141 6.12 -4.87 -4.69
N ILE A 142 6.76 -5.08 -5.85
CA ILE A 142 7.36 -4.00 -6.63
C ILE A 142 6.61 -3.88 -7.95
N ALA A 143 5.92 -2.76 -8.13
CA ALA A 143 5.18 -2.47 -9.36
C ALA A 143 6.08 -1.77 -10.37
N VAL A 144 6.17 -2.32 -11.57
CA VAL A 144 6.98 -1.80 -12.69
C VAL A 144 6.09 -1.61 -13.92
N ALA A 145 6.11 -0.42 -14.52
CA ALA A 145 5.38 -0.17 -15.76
C ALA A 145 6.00 -0.95 -16.94
N LYS A 146 5.18 -1.33 -17.92
CA LYS A 146 5.64 -1.97 -19.17
C LYS A 146 6.30 -1.01 -20.14
N ASP A 147 6.57 0.22 -19.77
CA ASP A 147 7.12 1.25 -20.66
C ASP A 147 8.58 0.93 -21.04
N GLY A 148 8.72 0.13 -22.09
CA GLY A 148 10.02 -0.36 -22.57
C GLY A 148 10.64 -1.48 -21.72
N VAL A 149 9.89 -2.08 -20.79
CA VAL A 149 10.35 -3.17 -19.92
C VAL A 149 9.61 -4.46 -20.27
N THR A 150 10.35 -5.55 -20.39
CA THR A 150 9.80 -6.89 -20.60
C THR A 150 9.87 -7.73 -19.32
N GLU A 151 9.11 -8.81 -19.28
CA GLU A 151 9.18 -9.80 -18.19
C GLU A 151 10.59 -10.39 -18.07
N ASP A 152 11.24 -10.68 -19.20
CA ASP A 152 12.60 -11.23 -19.24
C ASP A 152 13.64 -10.25 -18.65
N ASP A 153 13.49 -8.94 -18.90
CA ASP A 153 14.36 -7.92 -18.31
C ASP A 153 14.25 -7.92 -16.77
N LEU A 154 13.02 -8.03 -16.26
CA LEU A 154 12.78 -8.09 -14.81
C LEU A 154 13.29 -9.39 -14.21
N LEU A 155 13.00 -10.53 -14.83
CA LEU A 155 13.51 -11.83 -14.38
C LEU A 155 15.03 -11.83 -14.31
N ALA A 156 15.72 -11.30 -15.33
CA ALA A 156 17.18 -11.16 -15.34
C ALA A 156 17.67 -10.23 -14.21
N ALA A 157 16.97 -9.12 -13.96
CA ALA A 157 17.35 -8.17 -12.92
C ALA A 157 17.26 -8.75 -11.50
N VAL A 158 16.24 -9.59 -11.22
CA VAL A 158 15.95 -10.10 -9.88
C VAL A 158 16.37 -11.55 -9.64
N LEU A 159 17.01 -12.18 -10.63
CA LEU A 159 17.36 -13.61 -10.61
C LEU A 159 18.08 -14.06 -9.34
N ASP A 160 19.02 -13.24 -8.86
CA ASP A 160 19.84 -13.54 -7.68
C ASP A 160 19.39 -12.77 -6.42
N SER A 161 18.23 -12.11 -6.48
CA SER A 161 17.78 -11.18 -5.42
C SER A 161 16.69 -11.76 -4.51
N GLY A 162 16.29 -13.03 -4.72
CA GLY A 162 15.28 -13.68 -3.90
C GLY A 162 13.84 -13.32 -4.28
N ALA A 163 13.59 -12.86 -5.53
CA ALA A 163 12.22 -12.71 -6.03
C ALA A 163 11.55 -14.08 -6.14
N GLU A 164 10.30 -14.15 -5.69
CA GLU A 164 9.50 -15.38 -5.76
C GLU A 164 8.82 -15.54 -7.11
N GLU A 165 8.29 -14.43 -7.66
CA GLU A 165 7.49 -14.43 -8.86
C GLU A 165 7.49 -13.06 -9.54
N VAL A 166 7.37 -13.04 -10.87
CA VAL A 166 7.06 -11.84 -11.66
C VAL A 166 5.71 -12.07 -12.33
N LEU A 167 4.73 -11.22 -11.99
CA LEU A 167 3.35 -11.35 -12.46
C LEU A 167 3.03 -10.27 -13.49
N ASP A 168 2.61 -10.69 -14.67
CA ASP A 168 2.05 -9.77 -15.69
C ASP A 168 0.64 -9.32 -15.28
N ARG A 169 0.47 -8.00 -15.10
CA ARG A 169 -0.80 -7.36 -14.73
C ARG A 169 -1.49 -6.65 -15.90
N GLY A 170 -1.02 -6.87 -17.12
CA GLY A 170 -1.53 -6.25 -18.33
C GLY A 170 -0.85 -4.91 -18.65
N GLU A 171 -0.94 -3.90 -17.80
CA GLU A 171 -0.30 -2.58 -17.99
C GLU A 171 1.07 -2.46 -17.30
N GLY A 172 1.44 -3.44 -16.49
CA GLY A 172 2.69 -3.49 -15.75
C GLY A 172 2.96 -4.87 -15.21
N PHE A 173 4.05 -4.97 -14.45
CA PHE A 173 4.46 -6.18 -13.75
C PHE A 173 4.47 -5.93 -12.25
N ASP A 174 4.13 -6.96 -11.46
CA ASP A 174 4.40 -7.02 -10.03
C ASP A 174 5.50 -8.04 -9.78
N VAL A 175 6.61 -7.61 -9.19
CA VAL A 175 7.65 -8.50 -8.65
C VAL A 175 7.30 -8.81 -7.21
N ILE A 176 7.04 -10.08 -6.92
CA ILE A 176 6.65 -10.59 -5.61
C ILE A 176 7.87 -11.14 -4.89
N THR A 177 8.03 -10.75 -3.63
CA THR A 177 9.17 -11.17 -2.80
C THR A 177 8.72 -11.52 -1.39
N ASP A 178 9.58 -12.18 -0.62
CA ASP A 178 9.46 -12.12 0.84
C ASP A 178 9.56 -10.66 1.31
N PRO A 179 8.85 -10.24 2.37
CA PRO A 179 8.94 -8.88 2.88
C PRO A 179 10.36 -8.42 3.22
N SER A 180 11.22 -9.32 3.69
CA SER A 180 12.63 -9.03 4.03
C SER A 180 13.50 -8.76 2.79
N GLU A 181 13.13 -9.30 1.63
CA GLU A 181 13.87 -9.20 0.37
C GLU A 181 13.43 -8.01 -0.51
N LEU A 182 12.39 -7.27 -0.09
CA LEU A 182 11.84 -6.16 -0.86
C LEU A 182 12.89 -5.10 -1.24
N VAL A 183 13.70 -4.67 -0.27
CA VAL A 183 14.71 -3.63 -0.48
C VAL A 183 15.80 -4.09 -1.43
N GLN A 184 16.25 -5.35 -1.29
CA GLN A 184 17.27 -5.95 -2.14
C GLN A 184 16.78 -6.07 -3.59
N ASN A 185 15.56 -6.56 -3.81
CA ASN A 185 14.96 -6.69 -5.13
C ASN A 185 14.72 -5.32 -5.78
N ARG A 186 14.23 -4.33 -5.02
CA ARG A 186 14.10 -2.95 -5.51
C ARG A 186 15.45 -2.39 -5.98
N LYS A 187 16.50 -2.61 -5.19
CA LYS A 187 17.84 -2.18 -5.57
C LYS A 187 18.35 -2.88 -6.82
N ALA A 188 18.13 -4.19 -6.96
CA ALA A 188 18.52 -4.97 -8.13
C ALA A 188 17.85 -4.45 -9.43
N ILE A 189 16.56 -4.10 -9.37
CA ILE A 189 15.82 -3.48 -10.47
C ILE A 189 16.46 -2.14 -10.86
N GLN A 190 16.77 -1.28 -9.87
CA GLN A 190 17.42 0.01 -10.11
C GLN A 190 18.85 -0.15 -10.70
N ASP A 191 19.64 -1.10 -10.16
CA ASP A 191 21.01 -1.37 -10.63
C ASP A 191 21.01 -1.92 -12.08
N ALA A 192 19.93 -2.59 -12.50
CA ALA A 192 19.71 -3.00 -13.90
C ALA A 192 19.28 -1.85 -14.82
N GLY A 193 19.15 -0.62 -14.30
CA GLY A 193 18.72 0.54 -15.07
C GLY A 193 17.20 0.60 -15.32
N LEU A 194 16.42 -0.24 -14.63
CA LEU A 194 14.97 -0.24 -14.71
C LEU A 194 14.38 0.66 -13.62
N ASP A 195 13.27 1.34 -13.93
CA ASP A 195 12.53 2.14 -12.96
C ASP A 195 11.35 1.33 -12.38
N TYR A 196 10.90 1.71 -11.20
CA TYR A 196 9.72 1.14 -10.56
C TYR A 196 8.77 2.26 -10.12
N ASP A 197 7.50 1.95 -10.09
CA ASP A 197 6.48 2.91 -9.66
C ASP A 197 6.24 2.89 -8.15
N GLN A 198 6.20 1.68 -7.58
CA GLN A 198 5.88 1.45 -6.17
C GLN A 198 6.64 0.23 -5.67
N ALA A 199 7.08 0.26 -4.41
CA ALA A 199 7.69 -0.87 -3.73
C ALA A 199 7.22 -0.87 -2.28
N GLU A 200 6.37 -1.82 -1.92
CA GLU A 200 5.70 -1.86 -0.61
C GLU A 200 5.54 -3.29 -0.11
N VAL A 201 5.44 -3.41 1.22
CA VAL A 201 4.98 -4.66 1.83
C VAL A 201 3.45 -4.61 1.89
N GLU A 202 2.81 -5.58 1.25
CA GLU A 202 1.36 -5.65 1.13
C GLU A 202 0.84 -7.02 1.56
N PHE A 203 -0.46 -7.10 1.82
CA PHE A 203 -1.16 -8.37 1.95
C PHE A 203 -1.68 -8.80 0.58
N VAL A 204 -1.14 -9.90 0.07
CA VAL A 204 -1.48 -10.45 -1.24
C VAL A 204 -2.41 -11.67 -1.03
N PRO A 205 -3.54 -11.74 -1.75
CA PRO A 205 -4.43 -12.89 -1.63
C PRO A 205 -3.77 -14.17 -2.17
N ASN A 206 -3.87 -15.26 -1.41
CA ASN A 206 -3.37 -16.58 -1.83
C ASN A 206 -4.28 -17.22 -2.89
N VAL A 207 -5.58 -16.90 -2.85
CA VAL A 207 -6.58 -17.35 -3.81
C VAL A 207 -7.36 -16.16 -4.32
N SER A 208 -7.49 -16.06 -5.63
CA SER A 208 -8.29 -15.03 -6.30
C SER A 208 -9.53 -15.68 -6.92
N ILE A 209 -10.64 -14.95 -6.91
CA ILE A 209 -11.88 -15.34 -7.59
C ILE A 209 -12.13 -14.39 -8.77
N GLU A 210 -12.82 -14.89 -9.78
CA GLU A 210 -13.30 -14.04 -10.86
C GLU A 210 -14.54 -13.28 -10.41
N ALA A 211 -14.56 -11.97 -10.64
CA ALA A 211 -15.73 -11.14 -10.44
C ALA A 211 -16.25 -10.68 -11.80
N ASP A 212 -17.58 -10.69 -11.97
CA ASP A 212 -18.18 -10.05 -13.13
C ASP A 212 -17.97 -8.52 -13.09
N THR A 213 -18.25 -7.86 -14.21
CA THR A 213 -18.01 -6.42 -14.37
C THR A 213 -18.75 -5.56 -13.33
N ASP A 214 -19.98 -5.94 -12.96
CA ASP A 214 -20.79 -5.18 -12.01
C ASP A 214 -20.33 -5.40 -10.56
N GLN A 215 -19.95 -6.62 -10.21
CA GLN A 215 -19.30 -6.91 -8.93
C GLN A 215 -17.98 -6.17 -8.79
N ALA A 216 -17.13 -6.22 -9.83
CA ALA A 216 -15.85 -5.53 -9.84
C ALA A 216 -16.01 -4.02 -9.62
N LYS A 217 -16.97 -3.36 -10.29
CA LYS A 217 -17.25 -1.93 -10.07
C LYS A 217 -17.65 -1.62 -8.64
N LYS A 218 -18.53 -2.43 -8.05
CA LYS A 218 -19.00 -2.23 -6.66
C LYS A 218 -17.87 -2.43 -5.66
N VAL A 219 -17.03 -3.45 -5.85
CA VAL A 219 -15.88 -3.71 -4.97
C VAL A 219 -14.86 -2.59 -5.09
N LEU A 220 -14.53 -2.13 -6.29
CA LEU A 220 -13.61 -1.00 -6.50
C LEU A 220 -14.13 0.29 -5.86
N ALA A 221 -15.45 0.55 -5.95
CA ALA A 221 -16.06 1.70 -5.28
C ALA A 221 -15.95 1.60 -3.74
N LEU A 222 -16.11 0.40 -3.18
CA LEU A 222 -15.90 0.16 -1.75
C LEU A 222 -14.43 0.37 -1.35
N ILE A 223 -13.48 -0.17 -2.12
CA ILE A 223 -12.05 0.01 -1.89
C ILE A 223 -11.68 1.50 -1.94
N ASP A 224 -12.15 2.22 -2.97
CA ASP A 224 -11.94 3.66 -3.10
C ASP A 224 -12.48 4.44 -1.89
N ALA A 225 -13.66 4.06 -1.38
CA ALA A 225 -14.25 4.69 -0.19
C ALA A 225 -13.44 4.40 1.09
N LEU A 226 -12.91 3.19 1.25
CA LEU A 226 -12.03 2.82 2.36
C LEU A 226 -10.68 3.54 2.27
N GLU A 227 -10.09 3.61 1.09
CA GLU A 227 -8.84 4.34 0.85
C GLU A 227 -8.98 5.86 1.04
N ASP A 228 -10.17 6.41 0.81
CA ASP A 228 -10.46 7.83 1.01
C ASP A 228 -10.74 8.17 2.49
N SER A 229 -10.82 7.19 3.40
CA SER A 229 -10.93 7.43 4.84
C SER A 229 -9.58 7.83 5.47
N ASP A 230 -9.65 8.53 6.61
CA ASP A 230 -8.45 9.01 7.34
C ASP A 230 -7.68 7.89 8.07
#